data_69dc420ba19c4b8e398aa5b0ce582887
#
_entry.id   69dc420ba19c4b8e398aa5b0ce582887
#
_cell.length_a   1.000
_cell.length_b   1.000
_cell.length_c   1.000
_cell.angle_alpha   90.00
_cell.angle_beta   90.00
_cell.angle_gamma   90.00
#
_symmetry.space_group_name_H-M   'P 1'
#
loop_
_entity.id
_entity.type
_entity.pdbx_description
1 polymer ?
#
loop_
_entity_poly.entity_id
_entity_poly.type
_entity_poly.pdbx_seq_one_letter_code
_entity_poly.pdbx_strand_id
1 'polypeptide(L)'
;MQDGVDVYGNDNDGKLVGLQCKNSVSGVTEEVIAEEVKKAEAFTPALTHLYIATTADTDRKVQGAVRDLSTAREAAGKFGVSILFWTDIWQDLTKVEARLFQHYPQLRPREAEQKPTHDERLFQEFQSVFPFEPAVRLLREQDFGASFPKAAIKPLMDFVETWNQPEKEFVDPELQDALKSFYKAAENMAMHVAGKTVPIGSMEYLSVFSDAQRAAGPRPSSVIEDARILNEEASQFVPVYEQFLRLCRRKLAS
;
A
#
# COMPACT_ATOMS: atom_id res chain seq x y z
N MET A 1 -43.01 23.22 -7.33
CA MET A 1 -43.16 22.90 -5.90
C MET A 1 -42.84 21.43 -5.75
N GLN A 2 -41.88 21.07 -4.93
CA GLN A 2 -41.62 19.65 -4.62
C GLN A 2 -42.75 19.20 -3.65
N ASP A 3 -43.41 18.09 -4.02
CA ASP A 3 -44.57 17.59 -3.26
C ASP A 3 -44.14 16.79 -2.02
N GLY A 4 -43.10 17.26 -1.29
CA GLY A 4 -42.60 16.64 -0.05
C GLY A 4 -41.93 15.28 -0.24
N VAL A 5 -41.51 14.94 -1.47
CA VAL A 5 -40.80 13.69 -1.80
C VAL A 5 -39.67 13.98 -2.76
N ASP A 6 -38.43 13.73 -2.36
CA ASP A 6 -37.24 13.94 -3.19
C ASP A 6 -36.93 12.75 -4.10
N VAL A 7 -37.15 11.54 -3.57
CA VAL A 7 -36.94 10.28 -4.29
C VAL A 7 -38.11 9.32 -4.01
N TYR A 8 -38.51 8.54 -4.99
CA TYR A 8 -39.52 7.50 -4.80
C TYR A 8 -39.18 6.25 -5.60
N GLY A 9 -39.73 5.13 -5.19
CA GLY A 9 -39.53 3.84 -5.83
C GLY A 9 -40.33 2.74 -5.17
N ASN A 10 -40.18 1.51 -5.66
CA ASN A 10 -40.80 0.38 -5.02
C ASN A 10 -39.81 -0.30 -4.06
N ASP A 11 -40.31 -0.69 -2.89
CA ASP A 11 -39.58 -1.55 -1.97
C ASP A 11 -39.47 -3.00 -2.47
N ASN A 12 -38.87 -3.88 -1.67
CA ASN A 12 -38.71 -5.30 -2.03
C ASN A 12 -40.05 -6.06 -2.17
N ASP A 13 -41.12 -5.53 -1.56
CA ASP A 13 -42.47 -6.07 -1.64
C ASP A 13 -43.30 -5.47 -2.80
N GLY A 14 -42.69 -4.59 -3.59
CA GLY A 14 -43.34 -3.90 -4.68
C GLY A 14 -44.23 -2.73 -4.28
N LYS A 15 -44.18 -2.29 -3.02
CA LYS A 15 -44.95 -1.16 -2.50
C LYS A 15 -44.25 0.15 -2.80
N LEU A 16 -45.04 1.17 -3.20
CA LEU A 16 -44.50 2.49 -3.51
C LEU A 16 -44.10 3.23 -2.22
N VAL A 17 -42.83 3.57 -2.11
CA VAL A 17 -42.28 4.32 -0.98
C VAL A 17 -41.65 5.64 -1.45
N GLY A 18 -41.69 6.64 -0.59
CA GLY A 18 -41.07 7.94 -0.81
C GLY A 18 -39.95 8.21 0.18
N LEU A 19 -38.96 8.99 -0.23
CA LEU A 19 -37.87 9.48 0.61
C LEU A 19 -37.81 11.00 0.51
N GLN A 20 -37.81 11.67 1.66
CA GLN A 20 -37.57 13.10 1.80
C GLN A 20 -36.25 13.32 2.52
N CYS A 21 -35.35 14.10 1.93
CA CYS A 21 -34.04 14.36 2.48
C CYS A 21 -34.00 15.71 3.23
N LYS A 22 -33.43 15.70 4.43
CA LYS A 22 -33.22 16.92 5.23
C LYS A 22 -31.76 17.04 5.63
N ASN A 23 -31.07 17.97 5.02
CA ASN A 23 -29.72 18.33 5.43
C ASN A 23 -29.80 19.28 6.62
N SER A 24 -29.70 18.77 7.83
CA SER A 24 -29.77 19.56 9.07
C SER A 24 -28.72 19.11 10.06
N VAL A 25 -27.73 19.95 10.30
CA VAL A 25 -26.69 19.73 11.33
C VAL A 25 -27.24 20.01 12.75
N SER A 26 -28.26 20.82 12.87
CA SER A 26 -28.86 21.21 14.17
C SER A 26 -29.97 20.31 14.65
N GLY A 27 -30.23 19.23 13.92
CA GLY A 27 -31.31 18.27 14.23
C GLY A 27 -32.58 18.51 13.40
N VAL A 28 -33.54 17.61 13.52
CA VAL A 28 -34.86 17.68 12.88
C VAL A 28 -35.90 17.67 14.00
N THR A 29 -36.83 18.62 13.99
CA THR A 29 -37.88 18.71 14.99
C THR A 29 -39.15 18.01 14.55
N GLU A 30 -40.05 17.72 15.52
CA GLU A 30 -41.36 17.10 15.27
C GLU A 30 -42.21 17.94 14.31
N GLU A 31 -42.13 19.30 14.42
CA GLU A 31 -42.86 20.24 13.55
C GLU A 31 -42.38 20.11 12.09
N VAL A 32 -41.07 20.03 11.88
CA VAL A 32 -40.50 19.87 10.53
C VAL A 32 -40.97 18.54 9.92
N ILE A 33 -40.99 17.46 10.73
CA ILE A 33 -41.45 16.15 10.26
C ILE A 33 -42.95 16.21 9.89
N ALA A 34 -43.78 16.81 10.73
CA ALA A 34 -45.21 16.93 10.49
C ALA A 34 -45.51 17.78 9.22
N GLU A 35 -44.72 18.83 8.98
CA GLU A 35 -44.84 19.62 7.75
C GLU A 35 -44.49 18.85 6.50
N GLU A 36 -43.40 18.06 6.51
CA GLU A 36 -43.01 17.23 5.35
C GLU A 36 -44.00 16.12 5.10
N VAL A 37 -44.50 15.44 6.14
CA VAL A 37 -45.56 14.47 6.04
C VAL A 37 -46.84 15.06 5.41
N LYS A 38 -47.20 16.27 5.79
CA LYS A 38 -48.36 16.97 5.20
C LYS A 38 -48.14 17.30 3.72
N LYS A 39 -46.93 17.71 3.33
CA LYS A 39 -46.59 17.94 1.91
C LYS A 39 -46.68 16.63 1.12
N ALA A 40 -46.16 15.51 1.65
CA ALA A 40 -46.16 14.21 0.99
C ALA A 40 -47.59 13.62 0.81
N GLU A 41 -48.62 14.11 1.53
CA GLU A 41 -50.01 13.71 1.31
C GLU A 41 -50.54 14.11 -0.08
N ALA A 42 -49.93 15.13 -0.71
CA ALA A 42 -50.27 15.59 -2.06
C ALA A 42 -49.58 14.78 -3.18
N PHE A 43 -48.62 13.91 -2.81
CA PHE A 43 -47.84 13.16 -3.79
C PHE A 43 -48.70 12.12 -4.53
N THR A 44 -48.52 12.02 -5.84
CA THR A 44 -49.28 11.08 -6.70
C THR A 44 -48.29 10.27 -7.53
N PRO A 45 -48.41 8.94 -7.55
CA PRO A 45 -49.43 8.09 -6.90
C PRO A 45 -49.23 7.99 -5.37
N ALA A 46 -50.26 7.58 -4.64
CA ALA A 46 -50.26 7.53 -3.19
C ALA A 46 -49.16 6.60 -2.65
N LEU A 47 -48.38 7.09 -1.69
CA LEU A 47 -47.35 6.33 -1.01
C LEU A 47 -47.95 5.29 -0.05
N THR A 48 -47.23 4.21 0.18
CA THR A 48 -47.47 3.26 1.29
C THR A 48 -46.61 3.60 2.50
N HIS A 49 -45.44 4.21 2.29
CA HIS A 49 -44.53 4.65 3.34
C HIS A 49 -43.70 5.85 2.93
N LEU A 50 -43.41 6.74 3.86
CA LEU A 50 -42.50 7.88 3.71
C LEU A 50 -41.30 7.71 4.64
N TYR A 51 -40.10 7.75 4.10
CA TYR A 51 -38.87 7.83 4.85
C TYR A 51 -38.37 9.27 4.88
N ILE A 52 -38.05 9.80 6.05
CA ILE A 52 -37.37 11.10 6.22
C ILE A 52 -35.93 10.82 6.56
N ALA A 53 -35.02 11.07 5.61
CA ALA A 53 -33.59 10.89 5.78
C ALA A 53 -32.95 12.21 6.24
N THR A 54 -32.10 12.16 7.25
CA THR A 54 -31.43 13.36 7.77
C THR A 54 -29.94 13.11 8.04
N THR A 55 -29.16 14.19 7.89
CA THR A 55 -27.73 14.21 8.28
C THR A 55 -27.54 14.46 9.78
N ALA A 56 -28.61 14.68 10.53
CA ALA A 56 -28.56 14.87 11.97
C ALA A 56 -28.15 13.61 12.73
N ASP A 57 -27.60 13.81 13.92
CA ASP A 57 -27.34 12.73 14.88
C ASP A 57 -28.65 12.12 15.40
N THR A 58 -28.57 10.86 15.83
CA THR A 58 -29.72 10.12 16.34
C THR A 58 -30.34 10.79 17.56
N ASP A 59 -31.64 11.12 17.47
CA ASP A 59 -32.45 11.67 18.56
C ASP A 59 -33.58 10.70 18.93
N ARG A 60 -33.50 10.14 20.14
CA ARG A 60 -34.48 9.16 20.65
C ARG A 60 -35.87 9.76 20.83
N LYS A 61 -35.97 11.07 21.18
CA LYS A 61 -37.25 11.75 21.35
C LYS A 61 -37.95 11.85 20.01
N VAL A 62 -37.24 12.29 18.99
CA VAL A 62 -37.75 12.40 17.62
C VAL A 62 -38.12 11.03 17.07
N GLN A 63 -37.29 9.98 17.29
CA GLN A 63 -37.64 8.61 16.92
C GLN A 63 -38.96 8.12 17.56
N GLY A 64 -39.15 8.42 18.83
CA GLY A 64 -40.38 8.11 19.55
C GLY A 64 -41.59 8.79 18.93
N ALA A 65 -41.52 10.11 18.74
CA ALA A 65 -42.59 10.92 18.15
C ALA A 65 -42.96 10.45 16.72
N VAL A 66 -41.97 10.10 15.89
CA VAL A 66 -42.21 9.59 14.52
C VAL A 66 -42.90 8.24 14.54
N ARG A 67 -42.53 7.35 15.46
CA ARG A 67 -43.17 6.04 15.62
C ARG A 67 -44.64 6.19 16.02
N ASP A 68 -44.92 7.07 16.98
CA ASP A 68 -46.31 7.32 17.43
C ASP A 68 -47.14 7.96 16.31
N LEU A 69 -46.55 8.91 15.56
CA LEU A 69 -47.14 9.50 14.38
C LEU A 69 -47.45 8.44 13.29
N SER A 70 -46.51 7.54 13.00
CA SER A 70 -46.68 6.47 12.01
C SER A 70 -47.86 5.56 12.42
N THR A 71 -47.87 5.11 13.68
CA THR A 71 -48.93 4.25 14.21
C THR A 71 -50.33 4.89 14.09
N ALA A 72 -50.44 6.17 14.45
CA ALA A 72 -51.71 6.91 14.34
C ALA A 72 -52.16 7.06 12.89
N ARG A 73 -51.23 7.30 11.97
CA ARG A 73 -51.49 7.45 10.53
C ARG A 73 -51.95 6.15 9.89
N GLU A 74 -51.25 5.05 10.20
CA GLU A 74 -51.56 3.72 9.68
C GLU A 74 -52.95 3.26 10.15
N ALA A 75 -53.30 3.55 11.44
CA ALA A 75 -54.64 3.30 11.96
C ALA A 75 -55.73 4.12 11.25
N ALA A 76 -55.38 5.31 10.67
CA ALA A 76 -56.24 6.13 9.86
C ALA A 76 -56.24 5.78 8.37
N GLY A 77 -55.59 4.67 7.95
CA GLY A 77 -55.48 4.25 6.55
C GLY A 77 -54.55 5.11 5.69
N LYS A 78 -53.67 5.88 6.30
CA LYS A 78 -52.66 6.70 5.62
C LYS A 78 -51.32 5.99 5.59
N PHE A 79 -50.37 6.47 4.75
CA PHE A 79 -49.03 5.95 4.68
C PHE A 79 -48.29 6.06 6.03
N GLY A 80 -47.47 5.08 6.34
CA GLY A 80 -46.56 5.08 7.48
C GLY A 80 -45.39 6.02 7.30
N VAL A 81 -44.73 6.39 8.40
CA VAL A 81 -43.57 7.31 8.38
C VAL A 81 -42.43 6.72 9.20
N SER A 82 -41.21 6.83 8.68
CA SER A 82 -39.97 6.49 9.38
C SER A 82 -38.94 7.60 9.24
N ILE A 83 -38.08 7.75 10.23
CA ILE A 83 -36.92 8.62 10.16
C ILE A 83 -35.65 7.79 10.09
N LEU A 84 -34.72 8.17 9.21
CA LEU A 84 -33.41 7.59 9.04
C LEU A 84 -32.36 8.65 9.37
N PHE A 85 -31.68 8.48 10.47
CA PHE A 85 -30.55 9.33 10.82
C PHE A 85 -29.30 8.92 10.06
N TRP A 86 -28.31 9.80 10.01
CA TRP A 86 -27.06 9.53 9.28
C TRP A 86 -26.41 8.21 9.70
N THR A 87 -26.42 7.90 11.00
CA THR A 87 -25.88 6.64 11.54
C THR A 87 -26.58 5.41 10.96
N ASP A 88 -27.92 5.47 10.82
CA ASP A 88 -28.71 4.35 10.26
C ASP A 88 -28.39 4.17 8.77
N ILE A 89 -28.37 5.30 8.05
CA ILE A 89 -28.01 5.33 6.61
C ILE A 89 -26.62 4.76 6.39
N TRP A 90 -25.65 5.19 7.19
CA TRP A 90 -24.27 4.74 7.09
C TRP A 90 -24.11 3.24 7.35
N GLN A 91 -24.80 2.73 8.40
CA GLN A 91 -24.79 1.31 8.71
C GLN A 91 -25.39 0.46 7.57
N ASP A 92 -26.45 0.93 6.92
CA ASP A 92 -27.05 0.23 5.79
C ASP A 92 -26.18 0.28 4.54
N LEU A 93 -25.56 1.42 4.26
CA LEU A 93 -24.63 1.58 3.13
C LEU A 93 -23.40 0.68 3.27
N THR A 94 -22.86 0.54 4.47
CA THR A 94 -21.65 -0.28 4.73
C THR A 94 -21.92 -1.79 4.67
N LYS A 95 -23.16 -2.25 4.75
CA LYS A 95 -23.49 -3.67 4.54
C LYS A 95 -23.16 -4.16 3.11
N VAL A 96 -23.04 -3.25 2.14
CA VAL A 96 -22.78 -3.57 0.74
C VAL A 96 -21.65 -2.70 0.20
N GLU A 97 -20.50 -2.72 0.87
CA GLU A 97 -19.32 -1.89 0.57
C GLU A 97 -18.92 -1.87 -0.92
N ALA A 98 -18.96 -3.04 -1.57
CA ALA A 98 -18.59 -3.12 -2.98
C ALA A 98 -19.47 -2.23 -3.88
N ARG A 99 -20.78 -2.15 -3.61
CA ARG A 99 -21.70 -1.28 -4.34
C ARG A 99 -21.55 0.17 -3.93
N LEU A 100 -21.36 0.43 -2.63
CA LEU A 100 -21.11 1.77 -2.12
C LEU A 100 -19.91 2.41 -2.84
N PHE A 101 -18.77 1.71 -2.86
CA PHE A 101 -17.54 2.24 -3.46
C PHE A 101 -17.54 2.23 -4.99
N GLN A 102 -18.42 1.46 -5.63
CA GLN A 102 -18.65 1.55 -7.06
C GLN A 102 -19.33 2.86 -7.44
N HIS A 103 -20.34 3.31 -6.68
CA HIS A 103 -21.11 4.51 -6.96
C HIS A 103 -20.53 5.77 -6.30
N TYR A 104 -19.84 5.61 -5.18
CA TYR A 104 -19.27 6.70 -4.38
C TYR A 104 -17.79 6.42 -4.06
N PRO A 105 -16.89 6.46 -5.05
CA PRO A 105 -15.46 6.18 -4.84
C PRO A 105 -14.82 7.10 -3.80
N GLN A 106 -15.36 8.31 -3.62
CA GLN A 106 -14.90 9.27 -2.62
C GLN A 106 -15.19 8.83 -1.17
N LEU A 107 -16.11 7.87 -0.95
CA LEU A 107 -16.42 7.31 0.36
C LEU A 107 -15.57 6.08 0.69
N ARG A 108 -14.78 5.59 -0.27
CA ARG A 108 -13.74 4.61 0.10
C ARG A 108 -12.96 5.18 1.26
N PRO A 109 -12.80 4.43 2.37
CA PRO A 109 -11.80 4.83 3.32
C PRO A 109 -10.55 5.12 2.47
N ARG A 110 -10.00 6.33 2.52
CA ARG A 110 -8.62 6.51 2.09
C ARG A 110 -7.92 5.38 2.81
N GLU A 111 -7.37 4.42 2.07
CA GLU A 111 -6.53 3.41 2.67
C GLU A 111 -5.65 4.23 3.60
N ALA A 112 -5.91 4.07 4.90
CA ALA A 112 -5.12 4.78 5.91
C ALA A 112 -3.74 4.37 5.53
N GLU A 113 -2.90 5.30 5.04
CA GLU A 113 -1.59 5.01 4.46
C GLU A 113 -1.03 3.91 5.32
N GLN A 114 -1.12 2.67 4.82
CA GLN A 114 -0.75 1.53 5.64
C GLN A 114 0.71 1.81 5.90
N LYS A 115 1.02 2.17 7.13
CA LYS A 115 2.41 2.43 7.47
C LYS A 115 3.17 1.23 6.98
N PRO A 116 4.17 1.42 6.12
CA PRO A 116 4.86 0.30 5.51
C PRO A 116 5.26 -0.67 6.62
N THR A 117 5.04 -1.94 6.41
CA THR A 117 5.42 -3.00 7.33
C THR A 117 6.91 -2.91 7.65
N HIS A 118 7.37 -3.61 8.66
CA HIS A 118 8.81 -3.70 8.95
C HIS A 118 9.57 -4.17 7.72
N ASP A 119 9.09 -5.22 7.06
CA ASP A 119 9.74 -5.83 5.91
C ASP A 119 9.74 -4.92 4.67
N GLU A 120 8.67 -4.18 4.43
CA GLU A 120 8.64 -3.17 3.35
C GLU A 120 9.64 -2.04 3.59
N ARG A 121 9.73 -1.53 4.81
CA ARG A 121 10.72 -0.49 5.16
C ARG A 121 12.14 -1.00 5.03
N LEU A 122 12.39 -2.22 5.50
CA LEU A 122 13.70 -2.85 5.40
C LEU A 122 14.11 -3.08 3.94
N PHE A 123 13.17 -3.48 3.08
CA PHE A 123 13.44 -3.62 1.65
C PHE A 123 13.72 -2.28 0.97
N GLN A 124 13.00 -1.22 1.32
CA GLN A 124 13.30 0.13 0.82
C GLN A 124 14.69 0.60 1.26
N GLU A 125 15.07 0.34 2.51
CA GLU A 125 16.41 0.64 3.02
C GLU A 125 17.47 -0.17 2.28
N PHE A 126 17.24 -1.47 2.05
CA PHE A 126 18.12 -2.31 1.25
C PHE A 126 18.36 -1.72 -0.14
N GLN A 127 17.32 -1.30 -0.84
CA GLN A 127 17.44 -0.71 -2.16
C GLN A 127 18.21 0.62 -2.17
N SER A 128 18.23 1.35 -1.07
CA SER A 128 19.00 2.60 -0.94
C SER A 128 20.49 2.35 -0.66
N VAL A 129 20.81 1.32 0.13
CA VAL A 129 22.18 0.96 0.50
C VAL A 129 22.86 0.15 -0.61
N PHE A 130 22.12 -0.75 -1.24
CA PHE A 130 22.61 -1.62 -2.30
C PHE A 130 21.76 -1.52 -3.57
N PRO A 131 21.81 -0.38 -4.26
CA PRO A 131 21.11 -0.21 -5.55
C PRO A 131 21.75 -1.04 -6.64
N PHE A 132 21.01 -1.30 -7.72
CA PHE A 132 21.56 -2.00 -8.89
C PHE A 132 22.79 -1.31 -9.46
N GLU A 133 22.76 0.00 -9.58
CA GLU A 133 23.92 0.81 -9.99
C GLU A 133 24.56 1.50 -8.78
N PRO A 134 25.89 1.56 -8.72
CA PRO A 134 26.84 1.05 -9.71
C PRO A 134 27.32 -0.40 -9.46
N ALA A 135 27.11 -0.96 -8.24
CA ALA A 135 27.81 -2.18 -7.81
C ALA A 135 27.40 -3.43 -8.60
N VAL A 136 26.09 -3.71 -8.70
CA VAL A 136 25.59 -4.93 -9.37
C VAL A 136 25.89 -4.87 -10.88
N ARG A 137 25.78 -3.68 -11.47
CA ARG A 137 26.15 -3.49 -12.87
C ARG A 137 27.64 -3.77 -13.10
N LEU A 138 28.51 -3.26 -12.20
CA LEU A 138 29.93 -3.59 -12.24
C LEU A 138 30.15 -5.10 -12.21
N LEU A 139 29.56 -5.82 -11.22
CA LEU A 139 29.73 -7.25 -11.07
C LEU A 139 29.20 -8.06 -12.26
N ARG A 140 28.21 -7.53 -12.98
CA ARG A 140 27.64 -8.19 -14.17
C ARG A 140 28.48 -8.00 -15.42
N GLU A 141 29.07 -6.82 -15.61
CA GLU A 141 29.63 -6.41 -16.90
C GLU A 141 31.18 -6.33 -16.89
N GLN A 142 31.79 -6.28 -15.70
CA GLN A 142 33.24 -6.06 -15.57
C GLN A 142 34.02 -7.37 -15.80
N ASP A 143 35.04 -7.29 -16.62
CA ASP A 143 36.15 -8.24 -16.59
C ASP A 143 37.19 -7.78 -15.55
N PHE A 144 37.30 -8.53 -14.45
CA PHE A 144 38.24 -8.22 -13.38
C PHE A 144 39.73 -8.37 -13.75
N GLY A 145 40.02 -8.84 -14.94
CA GLY A 145 41.35 -8.70 -15.54
C GLY A 145 41.72 -7.25 -15.87
N ALA A 146 40.73 -6.35 -16.02
CA ALA A 146 40.92 -4.91 -16.16
C ALA A 146 40.76 -4.19 -14.79
N SER A 147 41.14 -2.92 -14.75
CA SER A 147 40.91 -2.06 -13.60
C SER A 147 39.45 -1.55 -13.57
N PHE A 148 38.92 -1.27 -12.39
CA PHE A 148 37.58 -0.75 -12.21
C PHE A 148 37.52 0.33 -11.11
N PRO A 149 36.56 1.27 -11.15
CA PRO A 149 36.46 2.34 -10.18
C PRO A 149 36.19 1.81 -8.79
N LYS A 150 36.97 2.20 -7.78
CA LYS A 150 36.76 1.85 -6.36
C LYS A 150 35.37 2.28 -5.86
N ALA A 151 34.89 3.43 -6.31
CA ALA A 151 33.56 3.94 -5.95
C ALA A 151 32.41 3.01 -6.43
N ALA A 152 32.61 2.27 -7.53
CA ALA A 152 31.59 1.38 -8.06
C ALA A 152 31.35 0.14 -7.19
N ILE A 153 32.37 -0.35 -6.47
CA ILE A 153 32.24 -1.52 -5.58
C ILE A 153 31.91 -1.12 -4.14
N LYS A 154 31.96 0.19 -3.81
CA LYS A 154 31.71 0.68 -2.46
C LYS A 154 30.35 0.23 -1.88
N PRO A 155 29.22 0.26 -2.60
CA PRO A 155 27.95 -0.22 -2.06
C PRO A 155 27.97 -1.68 -1.58
N LEU A 156 28.74 -2.55 -2.24
CA LEU A 156 28.94 -3.93 -1.77
C LEU A 156 29.66 -3.98 -0.42
N MET A 157 30.71 -3.19 -0.27
CA MET A 157 31.46 -3.12 0.97
C MET A 157 30.61 -2.55 2.09
N ASP A 158 29.94 -1.43 1.86
CA ASP A 158 29.04 -0.79 2.83
C ASP A 158 27.91 -1.75 3.26
N PHE A 159 27.30 -2.49 2.33
CA PHE A 159 26.28 -3.48 2.63
C PHE A 159 26.80 -4.57 3.56
N VAL A 160 27.92 -5.18 3.26
CA VAL A 160 28.51 -6.25 4.09
C VAL A 160 28.89 -5.72 5.48
N GLU A 161 29.37 -4.50 5.59
CA GLU A 161 29.74 -3.87 6.86
C GLU A 161 28.53 -3.55 7.74
N THR A 162 27.43 -3.09 7.15
CA THR A 162 26.30 -2.51 7.89
C THR A 162 25.08 -3.41 8.01
N TRP A 163 24.99 -4.50 7.23
CA TRP A 163 23.75 -5.29 7.12
C TRP A 163 23.75 -6.55 8.00
N ASN A 164 24.82 -6.86 8.71
CA ASN A 164 24.88 -7.99 9.63
C ASN A 164 24.48 -7.59 11.05
N GLN A 165 23.26 -7.09 11.22
CA GLN A 165 22.73 -6.61 12.51
C GLN A 165 21.30 -7.14 12.70
N PRO A 166 20.87 -7.44 13.94
CA PRO A 166 19.52 -7.96 14.22
C PRO A 166 18.39 -7.06 13.70
N GLU A 167 18.60 -5.74 13.64
CA GLU A 167 17.64 -4.77 13.13
C GLU A 167 17.43 -4.88 11.61
N LYS A 168 18.32 -5.58 10.92
CA LYS A 168 18.27 -5.82 9.47
C LYS A 168 17.71 -7.20 9.12
N GLU A 169 16.97 -7.83 10.03
CA GLU A 169 16.30 -9.10 9.79
C GLU A 169 14.86 -8.90 9.31
N PHE A 170 14.44 -9.63 8.26
CA PHE A 170 13.04 -9.72 7.85
C PHE A 170 12.24 -10.56 8.84
N VAL A 171 11.00 -10.16 9.07
CA VAL A 171 10.04 -10.94 9.87
C VAL A 171 9.53 -12.16 9.09
N ASP A 172 9.33 -12.03 7.78
CA ASP A 172 9.01 -13.15 6.91
C ASP A 172 10.19 -14.12 6.81
N PRO A 173 10.02 -15.40 7.19
CA PRO A 173 11.13 -16.35 7.24
C PRO A 173 11.73 -16.68 5.85
N GLU A 174 10.92 -16.66 4.78
CA GLU A 174 11.41 -16.91 3.42
C GLU A 174 12.27 -15.74 2.93
N LEU A 175 11.88 -14.49 3.25
CA LEU A 175 12.69 -13.30 2.96
C LEU A 175 13.97 -13.32 3.76
N GLN A 176 13.91 -13.72 5.01
CA GLN A 176 15.08 -13.79 5.90
C GLN A 176 16.10 -14.83 5.42
N ASP A 177 15.64 -16.00 5.00
CA ASP A 177 16.53 -17.05 4.47
C ASP A 177 17.17 -16.63 3.14
N ALA A 178 16.41 -15.95 2.30
CA ALA A 178 16.93 -15.39 1.06
C ALA A 178 17.96 -14.26 1.32
N LEU A 179 17.71 -13.39 2.31
CA LEU A 179 18.68 -12.37 2.73
C LEU A 179 19.97 -13.01 3.24
N LYS A 180 19.90 -14.05 4.08
CA LYS A 180 21.09 -14.76 4.58
C LYS A 180 21.92 -15.35 3.44
N SER A 181 21.25 -15.95 2.45
CA SER A 181 21.91 -16.52 1.27
C SER A 181 22.58 -15.41 0.44
N PHE A 182 21.88 -14.31 0.25
CA PHE A 182 22.42 -13.14 -0.47
C PHE A 182 23.58 -12.50 0.29
N TYR A 183 23.45 -12.30 1.62
CA TYR A 183 24.51 -11.73 2.45
C TYR A 183 25.80 -12.56 2.37
N LYS A 184 25.69 -13.88 2.44
CA LYS A 184 26.85 -14.77 2.32
C LYS A 184 27.55 -14.66 0.95
N ALA A 185 26.79 -14.53 -0.13
CA ALA A 185 27.36 -14.31 -1.45
C ALA A 185 28.05 -12.93 -1.55
N ALA A 186 27.42 -11.90 -0.95
CA ALA A 186 28.00 -10.55 -0.88
C ALA A 186 29.30 -10.51 -0.06
N GLU A 187 29.31 -11.16 1.09
CA GLU A 187 30.50 -11.29 1.96
C GLU A 187 31.65 -11.99 1.24
N ASN A 188 31.39 -13.12 0.57
CA ASN A 188 32.40 -13.83 -0.22
C ASN A 188 32.97 -12.93 -1.33
N MET A 189 32.11 -12.28 -2.10
CA MET A 189 32.54 -11.37 -3.16
C MET A 189 33.37 -10.20 -2.61
N ALA A 190 32.93 -9.58 -1.51
CA ALA A 190 33.64 -8.48 -0.86
C ALA A 190 35.04 -8.91 -0.35
N MET A 191 35.13 -10.09 0.28
CA MET A 191 36.42 -10.66 0.74
C MET A 191 37.37 -10.92 -0.42
N HIS A 192 36.88 -11.48 -1.52
CA HIS A 192 37.71 -11.74 -2.70
C HIS A 192 38.18 -10.42 -3.34
N VAL A 193 37.32 -9.41 -3.48
CA VAL A 193 37.72 -8.09 -3.96
C VAL A 193 38.78 -7.48 -3.05
N ALA A 194 38.57 -7.48 -1.72
CA ALA A 194 39.53 -6.90 -0.77
C ALA A 194 40.87 -7.65 -0.77
N GLY A 195 40.86 -8.97 -0.89
CA GLY A 195 42.06 -9.80 -0.83
C GLY A 195 42.83 -9.90 -2.14
N LYS A 196 42.18 -9.67 -3.30
CA LYS A 196 42.78 -9.89 -4.63
C LYS A 196 43.02 -8.63 -5.41
N THR A 197 42.51 -7.49 -4.97
CA THR A 197 42.73 -6.20 -5.67
C THR A 197 43.54 -5.23 -4.86
N VAL A 198 44.24 -4.35 -5.54
CA VAL A 198 45.01 -3.25 -4.95
C VAL A 198 44.64 -1.95 -5.64
N PRO A 199 44.70 -0.83 -4.90
CA PRO A 199 44.59 0.50 -5.51
C PRO A 199 45.72 0.75 -6.51
N ILE A 200 45.39 1.36 -7.64
CA ILE A 200 46.35 1.73 -8.70
C ILE A 200 46.21 3.20 -9.09
N GLY A 201 47.25 3.76 -9.69
CA GLY A 201 47.26 5.14 -10.17
C GLY A 201 46.97 6.16 -9.08
N SER A 202 45.88 6.93 -9.23
CA SER A 202 45.37 7.92 -8.25
C SER A 202 44.74 7.33 -7.03
N MET A 203 44.77 6.00 -6.83
CA MET A 203 44.03 5.23 -5.79
C MET A 203 42.51 5.20 -5.96
N GLU A 204 41.97 5.73 -7.03
CA GLU A 204 40.54 5.73 -7.34
C GLU A 204 40.08 4.45 -8.07
N TYR A 205 41.05 3.69 -8.60
CA TYR A 205 40.80 2.43 -9.28
C TYR A 205 41.41 1.26 -8.50
N LEU A 206 40.73 0.11 -8.63
CA LEU A 206 41.19 -1.19 -8.12
C LEU A 206 41.59 -2.08 -9.30
N SER A 207 42.60 -2.92 -9.09
CA SER A 207 43.02 -3.92 -10.07
C SER A 207 43.68 -5.10 -9.38
N VAL A 208 43.52 -6.28 -9.96
CA VAL A 208 44.29 -7.49 -9.59
C VAL A 208 45.75 -7.36 -10.01
N PHE A 209 46.10 -6.40 -10.88
CA PHE A 209 47.42 -6.17 -11.46
C PHE A 209 47.96 -4.85 -10.96
N SER A 210 48.87 -4.88 -9.96
CA SER A 210 49.43 -3.68 -9.33
C SER A 210 50.36 -2.88 -10.28
N ASP A 211 50.55 -1.59 -9.96
CA ASP A 211 51.47 -0.75 -10.73
C ASP A 211 52.91 -1.29 -10.69
N ALA A 212 53.37 -1.83 -9.57
CA ALA A 212 54.69 -2.43 -9.45
C ALA A 212 54.85 -3.66 -10.37
N GLN A 213 53.82 -4.54 -10.42
CA GLN A 213 53.82 -5.71 -11.32
C GLN A 213 53.78 -5.26 -12.81
N ARG A 214 53.01 -4.22 -13.13
CA ARG A 214 52.96 -3.64 -14.49
C ARG A 214 54.32 -3.13 -14.96
N ALA A 215 55.05 -2.48 -14.05
CA ALA A 215 56.41 -1.98 -14.32
C ALA A 215 57.44 -3.11 -14.45
N ALA A 216 57.22 -4.24 -13.77
CA ALA A 216 58.14 -5.37 -13.81
C ALA A 216 58.07 -6.24 -15.07
N GLY A 217 56.97 -6.14 -15.86
CA GLY A 217 56.89 -6.86 -17.14
C GLY A 217 55.52 -7.53 -17.39
N PRO A 218 55.53 -8.72 -18.02
CA PRO A 218 54.31 -9.39 -18.42
C PRO A 218 53.49 -9.82 -17.18
N ARG A 219 52.17 -9.94 -17.39
CA ARG A 219 51.19 -10.29 -16.34
C ARG A 219 51.51 -11.67 -15.73
N PRO A 220 51.73 -11.77 -14.41
CA PRO A 220 51.96 -13.06 -13.73
C PRO A 220 50.77 -14.00 -13.79
N SER A 221 51.00 -15.31 -13.72
CA SER A 221 49.92 -16.29 -13.69
C SER A 221 48.99 -16.14 -12.49
N SER A 222 49.50 -15.69 -11.33
CA SER A 222 48.68 -15.38 -10.14
C SER A 222 47.67 -14.29 -10.40
N VAL A 223 48.04 -13.23 -11.14
CA VAL A 223 47.10 -12.14 -11.51
C VAL A 223 46.00 -12.63 -12.43
N ILE A 224 46.33 -13.56 -13.34
CA ILE A 224 45.34 -14.18 -14.23
C ILE A 224 44.37 -15.02 -13.42
N GLU A 225 44.88 -15.78 -12.46
CA GLU A 225 44.06 -16.63 -11.58
C GLU A 225 43.18 -15.78 -10.64
N ASP A 226 43.68 -14.68 -10.09
CA ASP A 226 42.90 -13.76 -9.27
C ASP A 226 41.75 -13.11 -10.06
N ALA A 227 42.01 -12.72 -11.29
CA ALA A 227 40.97 -12.22 -12.20
C ALA A 227 39.90 -13.30 -12.49
N ARG A 228 40.33 -14.54 -12.74
CA ARG A 228 39.41 -15.66 -12.98
C ARG A 228 38.49 -15.91 -11.79
N ILE A 229 39.05 -15.94 -10.57
CA ILE A 229 38.27 -16.13 -9.35
C ILE A 229 37.25 -15.02 -9.17
N LEU A 230 37.63 -13.75 -9.35
CA LEU A 230 36.69 -12.64 -9.22
C LEU A 230 35.58 -12.68 -10.29
N ASN A 231 35.89 -13.06 -11.52
CA ASN A 231 34.91 -13.23 -12.58
C ASN A 231 33.91 -14.38 -12.26
N GLU A 232 34.40 -15.50 -11.71
CA GLU A 232 33.56 -16.61 -11.30
C GLU A 232 32.64 -16.20 -10.13
N GLU A 233 33.17 -15.59 -9.08
CA GLU A 233 32.39 -15.11 -7.94
C GLU A 233 31.32 -14.10 -8.38
N ALA A 234 31.67 -13.16 -9.24
CA ALA A 234 30.71 -12.18 -9.77
C ALA A 234 29.61 -12.86 -10.57
N SER A 235 29.93 -13.88 -11.37
CA SER A 235 28.94 -14.65 -12.14
C SER A 235 27.98 -15.48 -11.24
N GLN A 236 28.44 -15.90 -10.07
CA GLN A 236 27.59 -16.58 -9.07
C GLN A 236 26.77 -15.59 -8.23
N PHE A 237 27.32 -14.44 -7.92
CA PHE A 237 26.66 -13.41 -7.10
C PHE A 237 25.42 -12.81 -7.76
N VAL A 238 25.52 -12.46 -9.06
CA VAL A 238 24.44 -11.74 -9.77
C VAL A 238 23.11 -12.51 -9.77
N PRO A 239 23.06 -13.81 -10.05
CA PRO A 239 21.82 -14.59 -9.96
C PRO A 239 21.21 -14.62 -8.56
N VAL A 240 22.03 -14.69 -7.49
CA VAL A 240 21.56 -14.69 -6.10
C VAL A 240 20.92 -13.34 -5.74
N TYR A 241 21.54 -12.23 -6.14
CA TYR A 241 20.96 -10.89 -6.01
C TYR A 241 19.60 -10.78 -6.72
N GLU A 242 19.51 -11.22 -7.97
CA GLU A 242 18.26 -11.16 -8.73
C GLU A 242 17.17 -12.02 -8.12
N GLN A 243 17.50 -13.21 -7.63
CA GLN A 243 16.55 -14.09 -6.97
C GLN A 243 16.00 -13.45 -5.69
N PHE A 244 16.86 -12.86 -4.87
CA PHE A 244 16.46 -12.12 -3.68
C PHE A 244 15.51 -10.96 -4.01
N LEU A 245 15.86 -10.13 -4.99
CA LEU A 245 15.00 -9.01 -5.43
C LEU A 245 13.63 -9.48 -5.95
N ARG A 246 13.60 -10.54 -6.76
CA ARG A 246 12.34 -11.08 -7.29
C ARG A 246 11.44 -11.59 -6.17
N LEU A 247 12.03 -12.23 -5.15
CA LEU A 247 11.29 -12.69 -3.98
C LEU A 247 10.72 -11.52 -3.19
N CYS A 248 11.54 -10.50 -2.87
CA CYS A 248 11.08 -9.31 -2.17
C CYS A 248 9.94 -8.60 -2.91
N ARG A 249 10.09 -8.38 -4.23
CA ARG A 249 9.04 -7.76 -5.03
C ARG A 249 7.75 -8.58 -5.05
N ARG A 250 7.84 -9.90 -5.13
CA ARG A 250 6.65 -10.76 -5.13
C ARG A 250 5.89 -10.72 -3.81
N LYS A 251 6.61 -10.62 -2.67
CA LYS A 251 6.01 -10.67 -1.34
C LYS A 251 5.63 -9.30 -0.78
N LEU A 252 6.34 -8.25 -1.17
CA LEU A 252 6.23 -6.90 -0.59
C LEU A 252 5.65 -5.87 -1.57
N ALA A 253 5.44 -6.21 -2.86
CA ALA A 253 4.72 -5.36 -3.79
C ALA A 253 3.22 -5.61 -3.61
N SER A 254 2.58 -4.69 -2.90
CA SER A 254 1.11 -4.58 -2.78
C SER A 254 0.53 -3.86 -3.97
#